data_78bc0f9c93fa9ac5c5f6c754edb47e65
#
_entry.id   78bc0f9c93fa9ac5c5f6c754edb47e65
#
_cell.length_a   1.000
_cell.length_b   1.000
_cell.length_c   1.000
_cell.angle_alpha   90.00
_cell.angle_beta   90.00
_cell.angle_gamma   90.00
#
_symmetry.space_group_name_H-M   'P 1'
#
loop_
_entity.id
_entity.type
_entity.pdbx_description
1 polymer ?
#
loop_
_entity_poly.entity_id
_entity_poly.type
_entity_poly.pdbx_seq_one_letter_code
_entity_poly.pdbx_strand_id
1 'polypeptide(L)'
;LKTGGTSFYRFLENNYPRDASIRDDAFSELHRLKEDPTAFAQRLHQLQLITKLHLDFSSVARQQEMDPSLRVVTLLRRPVARCFSMIEHWRRVPEVHMATLDDVRRELVLDARSMPADAFVEKHQQRLSDHQSKMLGGVSDHVANPPREPLLTAAKANLTSIDYVGLTEQMHETASCLSSAMGFFNSMSSERLNVTRDDRRLTTAEKERIHGPLSELNRCDASLYAAGEERFWQMRARWKLHQFVAASSHQPTPLPHGDVLRFSMDQPLVGDGWHEREGGPLQSCRWAGPERQSTLFLSCCPQGQLEIRVSILSVISDAVLTSLRLSVAARPVPYEIHQQGERLILTATADLPEAATGWLELTFSTANTYSAYDIAGIDDHRQKTIAVETVEVRQLGSC
;
A
#
# COMPACT_ATOMS: atom_id res chain seq x y z
N LEU A 1 0.79 -17.59 0.84
CA LEU A 1 0.22 -16.28 0.55
C LEU A 1 0.04 -16.09 -0.95
N LYS A 2 -1.17 -15.76 -1.43
CA LYS A 2 -1.46 -15.52 -2.85
C LYS A 2 -1.47 -14.01 -3.17
N THR A 3 -0.36 -13.36 -2.83
CA THR A 3 -0.15 -11.93 -3.00
C THR A 3 0.83 -11.60 -4.14
N GLY A 4 0.86 -12.40 -5.22
CA GLY A 4 1.77 -12.17 -6.36
C GLY A 4 3.24 -12.52 -6.07
N GLY A 5 3.51 -13.14 -4.94
CA GLY A 5 4.86 -13.41 -4.42
C GLY A 5 5.81 -14.10 -5.40
N THR A 6 5.33 -15.02 -6.27
CA THR A 6 6.22 -15.75 -7.19
C THR A 6 6.90 -14.83 -8.21
N SER A 7 6.16 -13.91 -8.84
CA SER A 7 6.73 -12.97 -9.81
C SER A 7 7.64 -11.95 -9.12
N PHE A 8 7.20 -11.44 -7.97
CA PHE A 8 7.99 -10.52 -7.16
C PHE A 8 9.26 -11.17 -6.61
N TYR A 9 9.17 -12.41 -6.17
CA TYR A 9 10.30 -13.19 -5.71
C TYR A 9 11.37 -13.36 -6.79
N ARG A 10 10.98 -13.76 -8.02
CA ARG A 10 11.93 -13.85 -9.14
C ARG A 10 12.57 -12.51 -9.49
N PHE A 11 11.81 -11.43 -9.38
CA PHE A 11 12.36 -10.09 -9.53
C PHE A 11 13.46 -9.83 -8.49
N LEU A 12 13.23 -10.16 -7.22
CA LEU A 12 14.24 -10.03 -6.17
C LEU A 12 15.44 -10.94 -6.44
N GLU A 13 15.23 -12.23 -6.74
CA GLU A 13 16.31 -13.19 -7.03
C GLU A 13 17.20 -12.74 -8.20
N ASN A 14 16.64 -12.07 -9.20
CA ASN A 14 17.42 -11.57 -10.33
C ASN A 14 18.35 -10.40 -9.96
N ASN A 15 18.16 -9.80 -8.79
CA ASN A 15 18.97 -8.68 -8.30
C ASN A 15 19.95 -9.08 -7.19
N TYR A 16 19.97 -10.36 -6.78
CA TYR A 16 20.87 -10.88 -5.76
C TYR A 16 21.62 -12.11 -6.26
N PRO A 17 22.87 -12.34 -5.79
CA PRO A 17 23.61 -13.57 -6.07
C PRO A 17 22.85 -14.80 -5.57
N ARG A 18 23.02 -15.91 -6.28
CA ARG A 18 22.30 -17.16 -5.96
C ARG A 18 22.66 -17.73 -4.58
N ASP A 19 23.92 -17.64 -4.21
CA ASP A 19 24.48 -18.08 -2.93
C ASP A 19 24.13 -17.17 -1.76
N ALA A 20 23.78 -15.90 -2.06
CA ALA A 20 23.33 -14.91 -1.09
C ALA A 20 21.80 -14.92 -0.85
N SER A 21 21.06 -15.86 -1.41
CA SER A 21 19.60 -15.95 -1.27
C SER A 21 19.14 -17.32 -0.78
N ILE A 22 18.17 -17.35 0.14
CA ILE A 22 17.45 -18.59 0.50
C ILE A 22 16.31 -18.79 -0.49
N ARG A 23 16.27 -19.96 -1.13
CA ARG A 23 15.25 -20.36 -2.10
C ARG A 23 14.17 -21.22 -1.47
N ASP A 24 13.05 -21.36 -2.19
CA ASP A 24 11.88 -22.16 -1.80
C ASP A 24 12.18 -23.65 -1.55
N ASP A 25 13.15 -24.20 -2.28
CA ASP A 25 13.60 -25.58 -2.13
C ASP A 25 14.37 -25.82 -0.82
N ALA A 26 14.87 -24.77 -0.19
CA ALA A 26 15.43 -24.77 1.16
C ALA A 26 14.37 -24.61 2.29
N PHE A 27 13.09 -24.86 1.99
CA PHE A 27 11.99 -24.75 2.96
C PHE A 27 12.23 -25.59 4.23
N SER A 28 12.86 -26.77 4.08
CA SER A 28 13.27 -27.63 5.19
C SER A 28 14.40 -27.02 6.05
N GLU A 29 15.30 -26.25 5.44
CA GLU A 29 16.35 -25.51 6.16
C GLU A 29 15.75 -24.36 6.97
N LEU A 30 14.88 -23.56 6.35
CA LEU A 30 14.17 -22.49 7.01
C LEU A 30 13.27 -22.96 8.15
N HIS A 31 12.64 -24.12 8.01
CA HIS A 31 11.80 -24.71 9.06
C HIS A 31 12.65 -25.14 10.29
N ARG A 32 13.83 -25.69 10.05
CA ARG A 32 14.79 -26.02 11.11
C ARG A 32 15.38 -24.77 11.77
N LEU A 33 15.67 -23.72 10.98
CA LEU A 33 16.18 -22.46 11.48
C LEU A 33 15.14 -21.67 12.31
N LYS A 34 13.83 -21.88 12.10
CA LYS A 34 12.79 -21.30 12.95
C LYS A 34 12.84 -21.78 14.40
N GLU A 35 13.34 -23.01 14.62
CA GLU A 35 13.44 -23.63 15.95
C GLU A 35 14.69 -23.14 16.73
N ASP A 36 15.70 -22.58 16.03
CA ASP A 36 16.88 -21.99 16.63
C ASP A 36 17.08 -20.52 16.15
N PRO A 37 16.61 -19.53 16.91
CA PRO A 37 16.73 -18.12 16.55
C PRO A 37 18.17 -17.64 16.38
N THR A 38 19.13 -18.24 17.11
CA THR A 38 20.54 -17.86 17.03
C THR A 38 21.19 -18.35 15.75
N ALA A 39 20.98 -19.63 15.40
CA ALA A 39 21.43 -20.19 14.13
C ALA A 39 20.76 -19.49 12.94
N PHE A 40 19.48 -19.10 13.07
CA PHE A 40 18.77 -18.32 12.09
C PHE A 40 19.41 -16.94 11.88
N ALA A 41 19.69 -16.20 12.94
CA ALA A 41 20.35 -14.90 12.86
C ALA A 41 21.75 -14.99 12.23
N GLN A 42 22.57 -15.97 12.63
CA GLN A 42 23.90 -16.20 12.04
C GLN A 42 23.80 -16.50 10.54
N ARG A 43 22.82 -17.29 10.12
CA ARG A 43 22.60 -17.58 8.70
C ARG A 43 22.14 -16.34 7.95
N LEU A 44 21.28 -15.50 8.56
CA LEU A 44 20.83 -14.23 7.99
C LEU A 44 21.97 -13.28 7.65
N HIS A 45 22.96 -13.14 8.54
CA HIS A 45 24.15 -12.31 8.30
C HIS A 45 24.97 -12.77 7.07
N GLN A 46 24.85 -14.04 6.69
CA GLN A 46 25.49 -14.59 5.50
C GLN A 46 24.66 -14.39 4.23
N LEU A 47 23.40 -13.98 4.37
CA LEU A 47 22.46 -13.86 3.27
C LEU A 47 22.08 -12.40 3.06
N GLN A 48 22.04 -12.00 1.79
CA GLN A 48 21.58 -10.66 1.38
C GLN A 48 20.09 -10.60 1.11
N LEU A 49 19.47 -11.76 0.87
CA LEU A 49 18.06 -11.86 0.53
C LEU A 49 17.41 -13.10 1.14
N ILE A 50 16.32 -12.90 1.84
CA ILE A 50 15.45 -13.95 2.32
C ILE A 50 14.06 -13.71 1.76
N THR A 51 13.54 -14.69 1.05
CA THR A 51 12.27 -14.54 0.38
C THR A 51 11.29 -15.65 0.72
N LYS A 52 10.01 -15.39 0.49
CA LYS A 52 8.90 -16.31 0.69
C LYS A 52 8.77 -16.87 2.11
N LEU A 53 9.25 -16.16 3.10
CA LEU A 53 9.00 -16.55 4.46
C LEU A 53 7.49 -16.39 4.76
N HIS A 54 6.81 -17.50 4.98
CA HIS A 54 5.50 -17.51 5.64
C HIS A 54 5.72 -17.36 7.15
N LEU A 55 6.46 -16.30 7.53
CA LEU A 55 6.66 -15.92 8.92
C LEU A 55 5.57 -14.94 9.31
N ASP A 56 5.04 -15.13 10.51
CA ASP A 56 4.28 -14.07 11.18
C ASP A 56 5.22 -12.92 11.56
N PHE A 57 4.64 -11.74 11.77
CA PHE A 57 5.42 -10.54 12.04
C PHE A 57 6.23 -10.64 13.35
N SER A 58 5.78 -11.40 14.35
CA SER A 58 6.52 -11.58 15.61
C SER A 58 7.88 -12.23 15.35
N SER A 59 7.93 -13.20 14.43
CA SER A 59 9.18 -13.83 14.01
C SER A 59 10.09 -12.84 13.27
N VAL A 60 9.52 -11.98 12.42
CA VAL A 60 10.27 -10.94 11.68
C VAL A 60 10.81 -9.88 12.63
N ALA A 61 9.99 -9.36 13.55
CA ALA A 61 10.38 -8.35 14.53
C ALA A 61 11.56 -8.81 15.40
N ARG A 62 11.52 -10.08 15.86
CA ARG A 62 12.65 -10.67 16.60
C ARG A 62 13.94 -10.69 15.78
N GLN A 63 13.86 -10.91 14.47
CA GLN A 63 15.04 -10.85 13.61
C GLN A 63 15.56 -9.42 13.43
N GLN A 64 14.67 -8.44 13.30
CA GLN A 64 15.06 -7.03 13.24
C GLN A 64 15.69 -6.52 14.55
N GLU A 65 15.24 -7.04 15.71
CA GLU A 65 15.89 -6.74 17.01
C GLU A 65 17.33 -7.26 17.04
N MET A 66 17.60 -8.42 16.45
CA MET A 66 18.95 -9.00 16.38
C MET A 66 19.80 -8.37 15.27
N ASP A 67 19.20 -7.94 14.18
CA ASP A 67 19.85 -7.25 13.07
C ASP A 67 19.02 -6.04 12.60
N PRO A 68 19.27 -4.85 13.15
CA PRO A 68 18.56 -3.62 12.75
C PRO A 68 18.81 -3.18 11.31
N SER A 69 19.80 -3.77 10.62
CA SER A 69 20.04 -3.50 9.20
C SER A 69 19.07 -4.20 8.26
N LEU A 70 18.31 -5.19 8.75
CA LEU A 70 17.32 -5.92 7.98
C LEU A 70 16.22 -5.00 7.47
N ARG A 71 16.00 -5.02 6.16
CA ARG A 71 14.89 -4.34 5.50
C ARG A 71 13.75 -5.31 5.25
N VAL A 72 12.57 -4.95 5.70
CA VAL A 72 11.37 -5.78 5.58
C VAL A 72 10.49 -5.25 4.46
N VAL A 73 10.16 -6.14 3.53
CA VAL A 73 9.25 -5.87 2.41
C VAL A 73 8.02 -6.77 2.55
N THR A 74 6.84 -6.21 2.45
CA THR A 74 5.60 -6.98 2.38
C THR A 74 4.80 -6.65 1.14
N LEU A 75 4.04 -7.64 0.64
CA LEU A 75 3.07 -7.46 -0.44
C LEU A 75 1.67 -7.70 0.10
N LEU A 76 0.81 -6.72 -0.07
CA LEU A 76 -0.62 -6.85 0.21
C LEU A 76 -1.39 -7.10 -1.08
N ARG A 77 -2.54 -7.72 -0.94
CA ARG A 77 -3.48 -7.97 -2.03
C ARG A 77 -4.90 -7.69 -1.56
N ARG A 78 -5.77 -7.23 -2.46
CA ARG A 78 -7.21 -7.10 -2.18
C ARG A 78 -7.75 -8.40 -1.59
N PRO A 79 -8.40 -8.39 -0.41
CA PRO A 79 -8.66 -9.60 0.38
C PRO A 79 -9.49 -10.65 -0.35
N VAL A 80 -10.60 -10.26 -0.97
CA VAL A 80 -11.43 -11.20 -1.73
C VAL A 80 -10.69 -11.76 -2.96
N ALA A 81 -9.94 -10.92 -3.67
CA ALA A 81 -9.12 -11.38 -4.81
C ALA A 81 -8.00 -12.34 -4.37
N ARG A 82 -7.45 -12.16 -3.15
CA ARG A 82 -6.52 -13.10 -2.53
C ARG A 82 -7.20 -14.46 -2.30
N CYS A 83 -8.41 -14.47 -1.73
CA CYS A 83 -9.17 -15.69 -1.48
C CYS A 83 -9.51 -16.43 -2.78
N PHE A 84 -9.99 -15.75 -3.81
CA PHE A 84 -10.22 -16.34 -5.12
C PHE A 84 -8.95 -17.02 -5.66
N SER A 85 -7.84 -16.30 -5.62
CA SER A 85 -6.56 -16.85 -6.09
C SER A 85 -6.07 -18.03 -5.24
N MET A 86 -6.43 -18.10 -3.96
CA MET A 86 -6.09 -19.21 -3.08
C MET A 86 -6.93 -20.46 -3.42
N ILE A 87 -8.23 -20.31 -3.60
CA ILE A 87 -9.12 -21.40 -4.01
C ILE A 87 -8.68 -21.97 -5.37
N GLU A 88 -8.47 -21.08 -6.35
CA GLU A 88 -7.96 -21.47 -7.67
C GLU A 88 -6.60 -22.16 -7.62
N HIS A 89 -5.73 -21.79 -6.66
CA HIS A 89 -4.46 -22.46 -6.46
C HIS A 89 -4.65 -23.91 -5.97
N TRP A 90 -5.51 -24.14 -4.98
CA TRP A 90 -5.76 -25.49 -4.49
C TRP A 90 -6.39 -26.38 -5.58
N ARG A 91 -7.30 -25.83 -6.40
CA ARG A 91 -7.83 -26.53 -7.57
C ARG A 91 -6.74 -26.96 -8.56
N ARG A 92 -5.64 -26.19 -8.64
CA ARG A 92 -4.55 -26.38 -9.61
C ARG A 92 -3.42 -27.28 -9.13
N VAL A 93 -3.30 -27.60 -7.85
CA VAL A 93 -2.20 -28.44 -7.35
C VAL A 93 -2.07 -29.70 -8.19
N PRO A 94 -0.90 -30.00 -8.80
CA PRO A 94 -0.74 -31.18 -9.63
C PRO A 94 -0.88 -32.47 -8.81
N GLU A 95 -1.41 -33.52 -9.41
CA GLU A 95 -1.59 -34.84 -8.77
C GLU A 95 -0.28 -35.41 -8.22
N VAL A 96 0.82 -35.20 -8.96
CA VAL A 96 2.17 -35.62 -8.55
C VAL A 96 2.60 -34.99 -7.22
N HIS A 97 2.05 -33.86 -6.83
CA HIS A 97 2.38 -33.22 -5.55
C HIS A 97 1.46 -33.63 -4.40
N MET A 98 0.38 -34.37 -4.67
CA MET A 98 -0.57 -34.77 -3.62
C MET A 98 0.08 -35.64 -2.53
N ALA A 99 1.04 -36.49 -2.92
CA ALA A 99 1.74 -37.36 -1.98
C ALA A 99 2.69 -36.59 -1.02
N THR A 100 3.13 -35.39 -1.41
CA THR A 100 4.04 -34.55 -0.60
C THR A 100 3.29 -33.58 0.33
N LEU A 101 1.96 -33.52 0.22
CA LEU A 101 1.15 -32.66 1.09
C LEU A 101 0.86 -33.36 2.42
N ASP A 102 0.86 -32.57 3.50
CA ASP A 102 0.26 -33.00 4.76
C ASP A 102 -1.26 -33.25 4.59
N ASP A 103 -1.87 -33.95 5.53
CA ASP A 103 -3.27 -34.34 5.45
C ASP A 103 -4.21 -33.14 5.34
N VAL A 104 -3.91 -32.05 6.04
CA VAL A 104 -4.71 -30.81 6.01
C VAL A 104 -4.67 -30.13 4.64
N ARG A 105 -3.48 -30.02 4.05
CA ARG A 105 -3.35 -29.42 2.70
C ARG A 105 -3.93 -30.33 1.63
N ARG A 106 -3.82 -31.64 1.83
CA ARG A 106 -4.43 -32.64 0.93
C ARG A 106 -5.96 -32.52 0.95
N GLU A 107 -6.56 -32.42 2.15
CA GLU A 107 -8.00 -32.17 2.30
C GLU A 107 -8.43 -30.90 1.59
N LEU A 108 -7.73 -29.78 1.78
CA LEU A 108 -8.01 -28.49 1.10
C LEU A 108 -8.02 -28.63 -0.42
N VAL A 109 -7.08 -29.39 -0.98
CA VAL A 109 -7.01 -29.62 -2.44
C VAL A 109 -8.17 -30.47 -2.92
N LEU A 110 -8.50 -31.55 -2.21
CA LEU A 110 -9.61 -32.44 -2.57
C LEU A 110 -10.94 -31.70 -2.49
N ASP A 111 -11.17 -30.96 -1.43
CA ASP A 111 -12.40 -30.17 -1.24
C ASP A 111 -12.53 -29.06 -2.29
N ALA A 112 -11.45 -28.32 -2.58
CA ALA A 112 -11.49 -27.26 -3.59
C ALA A 112 -11.84 -27.80 -4.98
N ARG A 113 -11.53 -29.07 -5.27
CA ARG A 113 -11.81 -29.72 -6.56
C ARG A 113 -13.22 -30.33 -6.63
N SER A 114 -13.74 -30.83 -5.52
CA SER A 114 -14.97 -31.61 -5.49
C SER A 114 -16.20 -30.85 -4.97
N MET A 115 -15.99 -29.82 -4.14
CA MET A 115 -17.09 -29.09 -3.53
C MET A 115 -17.49 -27.86 -4.35
N PRO A 116 -18.79 -27.45 -4.29
CA PRO A 116 -19.19 -26.10 -4.71
C PRO A 116 -18.41 -25.03 -3.92
N ALA A 117 -18.15 -23.87 -4.56
CA ALA A 117 -17.29 -22.84 -3.99
C ALA A 117 -17.82 -22.27 -2.67
N ASP A 118 -19.12 -22.13 -2.52
CA ASP A 118 -19.81 -21.68 -1.31
C ASP A 118 -19.64 -22.68 -0.16
N ALA A 119 -19.88 -23.97 -0.38
CA ALA A 119 -19.65 -25.02 0.61
C ALA A 119 -18.17 -25.11 1.02
N PHE A 120 -17.26 -24.91 0.07
CA PHE A 120 -15.82 -24.83 0.36
C PHE A 120 -15.51 -23.64 1.30
N VAL A 121 -16.04 -22.46 1.02
CA VAL A 121 -15.83 -21.26 1.85
C VAL A 121 -16.38 -21.48 3.26
N GLU A 122 -17.55 -22.06 3.40
CA GLU A 122 -18.16 -22.40 4.70
C GLU A 122 -17.29 -23.37 5.50
N LYS A 123 -16.85 -24.47 4.89
CA LYS A 123 -16.00 -25.49 5.55
C LYS A 123 -14.64 -24.93 5.97
N HIS A 124 -14.02 -24.09 5.13
CA HIS A 124 -12.65 -23.61 5.32
C HIS A 124 -12.55 -22.14 5.72
N GLN A 125 -13.61 -21.56 6.29
CA GLN A 125 -13.68 -20.14 6.68
C GLN A 125 -12.50 -19.66 7.55
N GLN A 126 -12.02 -20.49 8.48
CA GLN A 126 -10.90 -20.13 9.36
C GLN A 126 -9.60 -19.85 8.60
N ARG A 127 -9.34 -20.60 7.53
CA ARG A 127 -8.14 -20.44 6.68
C ARG A 127 -8.27 -19.31 5.66
N LEU A 128 -9.50 -18.93 5.35
CA LEU A 128 -9.79 -17.85 4.41
C LEU A 128 -9.89 -16.50 5.12
N SER A 129 -10.16 -16.48 6.44
CA SER A 129 -10.43 -15.26 7.20
C SER A 129 -9.17 -14.49 7.58
N ASP A 130 -9.15 -13.20 7.32
CA ASP A 130 -8.22 -12.19 7.84
C ASP A 130 -6.74 -12.64 7.87
N HIS A 131 -6.31 -13.36 6.83
CA HIS A 131 -5.00 -14.00 6.80
C HIS A 131 -3.84 -13.00 6.79
N GLN A 132 -3.96 -11.89 6.03
CA GLN A 132 -2.92 -10.86 5.99
C GLN A 132 -2.82 -10.15 7.34
N SER A 133 -3.95 -9.90 7.98
CA SER A 133 -4.02 -9.32 9.32
C SER A 133 -3.43 -10.26 10.37
N LYS A 134 -3.69 -11.57 10.28
CA LYS A 134 -3.07 -12.57 11.16
C LYS A 134 -1.55 -12.55 11.02
N MET A 135 -1.05 -12.62 9.81
CA MET A 135 0.40 -12.62 9.55
C MET A 135 1.07 -11.35 10.06
N LEU A 136 0.51 -10.18 9.73
CA LEU A 136 1.07 -8.90 10.19
C LEU A 136 0.79 -8.61 11.67
N GLY A 137 -0.30 -9.14 12.23
CA GLY A 137 -0.59 -9.05 13.66
C GLY A 137 0.24 -9.97 14.55
N GLY A 138 1.14 -10.76 13.96
CA GLY A 138 1.99 -11.71 14.71
C GLY A 138 1.23 -12.94 15.22
N VAL A 139 0.09 -13.25 14.62
CA VAL A 139 -0.76 -14.39 15.02
C VAL A 139 -0.55 -15.53 14.03
N SER A 140 -0.25 -16.72 14.57
CA SER A 140 -0.11 -17.92 13.73
C SER A 140 -1.39 -18.25 12.95
N ASP A 141 -1.26 -18.74 11.72
CA ASP A 141 -2.37 -19.21 10.88
C ASP A 141 -3.23 -20.29 11.53
N HIS A 142 -2.70 -20.98 12.55
CA HIS A 142 -3.39 -22.03 13.28
C HIS A 142 -4.32 -21.50 14.37
N VAL A 143 -4.23 -20.22 14.73
CA VAL A 143 -5.12 -19.62 15.72
C VAL A 143 -6.48 -19.37 15.08
N ALA A 144 -7.48 -20.09 15.60
CA ALA A 144 -8.86 -19.91 15.18
C ALA A 144 -9.40 -18.57 15.71
N ASN A 145 -9.97 -17.75 14.82
CA ASN A 145 -10.77 -16.57 15.17
C ASN A 145 -10.20 -15.68 16.30
N PRO A 146 -8.98 -15.10 16.13
CA PRO A 146 -8.48 -14.14 17.10
C PRO A 146 -9.44 -12.93 17.19
N PRO A 147 -9.53 -12.24 18.35
CA PRO A 147 -10.33 -11.04 18.48
C PRO A 147 -9.97 -10.00 17.41
N ARG A 148 -10.96 -9.54 16.64
CA ARG A 148 -10.72 -8.71 15.45
C ARG A 148 -10.05 -7.38 15.74
N GLU A 149 -10.53 -6.63 16.73
CA GLU A 149 -10.00 -5.29 17.05
C GLU A 149 -8.53 -5.32 17.50
N PRO A 150 -8.12 -6.18 18.48
CA PRO A 150 -6.71 -6.31 18.83
C PRO A 150 -5.84 -6.78 17.66
N LEU A 151 -6.33 -7.72 16.84
CA LEU A 151 -5.63 -8.20 15.65
C LEU A 151 -5.36 -7.08 14.66
N LEU A 152 -6.40 -6.30 14.31
CA LEU A 152 -6.29 -5.20 13.36
C LEU A 152 -5.38 -4.09 13.88
N THR A 153 -5.49 -3.76 15.16
CA THR A 153 -4.63 -2.75 15.81
C THR A 153 -3.17 -3.17 15.74
N ALA A 154 -2.85 -4.41 16.11
CA ALA A 154 -1.49 -4.94 16.01
C ALA A 154 -0.99 -4.98 14.55
N ALA A 155 -1.80 -5.46 13.62
CA ALA A 155 -1.44 -5.54 12.21
C ALA A 155 -1.14 -4.16 11.61
N LYS A 156 -1.93 -3.13 11.94
CA LYS A 156 -1.69 -1.75 11.49
C LYS A 156 -0.45 -1.14 12.14
N ALA A 157 -0.23 -1.37 13.44
CA ALA A 157 0.97 -0.92 14.12
C ALA A 157 2.22 -1.54 13.48
N ASN A 158 2.21 -2.85 13.25
CA ASN A 158 3.31 -3.56 12.61
C ASN A 158 3.52 -3.14 11.14
N LEU A 159 2.44 -2.82 10.41
CA LEU A 159 2.54 -2.28 9.06
C LEU A 159 3.35 -0.98 9.02
N THR A 160 3.30 -0.14 10.06
CA THR A 160 4.07 1.12 10.12
C THR A 160 5.57 0.89 10.28
N SER A 161 6.01 -0.23 10.83
CA SER A 161 7.42 -0.58 11.00
C SER A 161 8.04 -1.30 9.80
N ILE A 162 7.25 -1.70 8.80
CA ILE A 162 7.73 -2.31 7.56
C ILE A 162 8.36 -1.25 6.67
N ASP A 163 9.56 -1.50 6.17
CA ASP A 163 10.29 -0.55 5.33
C ASP A 163 9.59 -0.32 3.99
N TYR A 164 9.10 -1.38 3.32
CA TYR A 164 8.46 -1.29 2.01
C TYR A 164 7.17 -2.09 1.96
N VAL A 165 6.08 -1.40 1.65
CA VAL A 165 4.77 -2.01 1.42
C VAL A 165 4.47 -1.97 -0.07
N GLY A 166 4.28 -3.13 -0.67
CA GLY A 166 3.87 -3.25 -2.07
C GLY A 166 2.43 -3.74 -2.21
N LEU A 167 1.83 -3.47 -3.35
CA LEU A 167 0.50 -3.93 -3.71
C LEU A 167 0.57 -4.88 -4.90
N THR A 168 -0.08 -6.03 -4.80
CA THR A 168 -0.13 -7.01 -5.90
C THR A 168 -0.78 -6.42 -7.16
N GLU A 169 -1.76 -5.56 -6.98
CA GLU A 169 -2.48 -4.87 -8.04
C GLU A 169 -1.60 -3.82 -8.74
N GLN A 170 -0.57 -3.32 -8.06
CA GLN A 170 0.39 -2.31 -8.52
C GLN A 170 1.81 -2.88 -8.57
N MET A 171 1.95 -4.10 -9.10
CA MET A 171 3.21 -4.86 -9.01
C MET A 171 4.38 -4.17 -9.70
N HIS A 172 4.15 -3.55 -10.87
CA HIS A 172 5.20 -2.85 -11.61
C HIS A 172 5.70 -1.61 -10.85
N GLU A 173 4.79 -0.80 -10.33
CA GLU A 173 5.11 0.36 -9.51
C GLU A 173 5.81 -0.07 -8.22
N THR A 174 5.33 -1.15 -7.58
CA THR A 174 5.99 -1.74 -6.40
C THR A 174 7.44 -2.11 -6.70
N ALA A 175 7.68 -2.81 -7.81
CA ALA A 175 9.03 -3.21 -8.21
C ALA A 175 9.90 -2.00 -8.59
N SER A 176 9.35 -1.00 -9.28
CA SER A 176 10.07 0.21 -9.67
C SER A 176 10.49 1.04 -8.46
N CYS A 177 9.58 1.25 -7.49
CA CYS A 177 9.88 1.95 -6.24
C CYS A 177 10.96 1.22 -5.45
N LEU A 178 10.86 -0.11 -5.33
CA LEU A 178 11.84 -0.91 -4.62
C LEU A 178 13.20 -0.94 -5.33
N SER A 179 13.22 -1.07 -6.68
CA SER A 179 14.46 -1.01 -7.45
C SER A 179 15.22 0.29 -7.21
N SER A 180 14.52 1.42 -7.23
CA SER A 180 15.14 2.70 -6.96
C SER A 180 15.67 2.81 -5.53
N ALA A 181 14.89 2.33 -4.55
CA ALA A 181 15.26 2.40 -3.14
C ALA A 181 16.44 1.49 -2.77
N MET A 182 16.56 0.33 -3.45
CA MET A 182 17.58 -0.69 -3.20
C MET A 182 18.74 -0.65 -4.19
N GLY A 183 18.70 0.23 -5.20
CA GLY A 183 19.73 0.31 -6.24
C GLY A 183 19.74 -0.89 -7.19
N PHE A 184 18.60 -1.55 -7.42
CA PHE A 184 18.53 -2.69 -8.32
C PHE A 184 18.67 -2.27 -9.78
N PHE A 185 19.45 -3.01 -10.53
CA PHE A 185 19.65 -2.79 -11.97
C PHE A 185 18.57 -3.48 -12.81
N ASN A 186 18.16 -4.68 -12.44
CA ASN A 186 17.20 -5.45 -13.22
C ASN A 186 15.76 -5.02 -12.89
N SER A 187 15.00 -4.73 -13.93
CA SER A 187 13.57 -4.46 -13.82
C SER A 187 12.76 -5.75 -13.67
N MET A 188 11.53 -5.62 -13.21
CA MET A 188 10.60 -6.73 -13.15
C MET A 188 10.12 -7.11 -14.56
N SER A 189 10.14 -8.41 -14.88
CA SER A 189 9.54 -8.93 -16.11
C SER A 189 8.02 -8.68 -16.14
N SER A 190 7.50 -8.33 -17.31
CA SER A 190 6.06 -8.22 -17.56
C SER A 190 5.32 -9.57 -17.53
N GLU A 191 6.05 -10.68 -17.53
CA GLU A 191 5.46 -12.02 -17.51
C GLU A 191 4.72 -12.30 -16.20
N ARG A 192 3.44 -12.62 -16.33
CA ARG A 192 2.64 -13.12 -15.22
C ARG A 192 2.92 -14.59 -15.02
N LEU A 193 3.69 -14.91 -13.98
CA LEU A 193 3.96 -16.28 -13.59
C LEU A 193 2.76 -16.87 -12.82
N ASN A 194 2.57 -18.17 -12.92
CA ASN A 194 1.48 -18.89 -12.23
C ASN A 194 0.06 -18.41 -12.57
N VAL A 195 -0.20 -18.14 -13.84
CA VAL A 195 -1.58 -17.90 -14.30
C VAL A 195 -2.37 -19.20 -14.23
N THR A 196 -3.50 -19.19 -13.55
CA THR A 196 -4.42 -20.33 -13.48
C THR A 196 -5.03 -20.59 -14.85
N ARG A 197 -5.03 -21.87 -15.28
CA ARG A 197 -5.72 -22.28 -16.51
C ARG A 197 -7.22 -22.09 -16.36
N ASP A 198 -7.91 -21.85 -17.48
CA ASP A 198 -9.34 -21.49 -17.46
C ASP A 198 -10.22 -22.57 -16.83
N ASP A 199 -9.92 -23.85 -17.06
CA ASP A 199 -10.62 -25.01 -16.49
C ASP A 199 -10.53 -25.13 -14.95
N ARG A 200 -9.59 -24.43 -14.33
CA ARG A 200 -9.36 -24.42 -12.87
C ARG A 200 -9.72 -23.11 -12.20
N ARG A 201 -10.19 -22.14 -12.97
CA ARG A 201 -10.64 -20.84 -12.42
C ARG A 201 -12.02 -20.97 -11.80
N LEU A 202 -12.28 -20.09 -10.84
CA LEU A 202 -13.63 -19.83 -10.39
C LEU A 202 -14.40 -19.14 -11.52
N THR A 203 -15.58 -19.63 -11.83
CA THR A 203 -16.51 -18.98 -12.78
C THR A 203 -17.01 -17.66 -12.21
N THR A 204 -17.54 -16.78 -13.06
CA THR A 204 -18.15 -15.51 -12.62
C THR A 204 -19.26 -15.75 -11.61
N ALA A 205 -20.15 -16.72 -11.86
CA ALA A 205 -21.23 -17.05 -10.96
C ALA A 205 -20.75 -17.61 -9.60
N GLU A 206 -19.66 -18.39 -9.56
CA GLU A 206 -19.04 -18.80 -8.30
C GLU A 206 -18.48 -17.61 -7.53
N LYS A 207 -17.74 -16.71 -8.20
CA LYS A 207 -17.19 -15.50 -7.59
C LYS A 207 -18.26 -14.60 -7.00
N GLU A 208 -19.35 -14.38 -7.71
CA GLU A 208 -20.48 -13.60 -7.23
C GLU A 208 -21.12 -14.21 -5.98
N ARG A 209 -21.35 -15.54 -5.95
CA ARG A 209 -21.92 -16.22 -4.79
C ARG A 209 -21.06 -16.13 -3.55
N ILE A 210 -19.73 -16.29 -3.68
CA ILE A 210 -18.83 -16.30 -2.52
C ILE A 210 -18.26 -14.94 -2.15
N HIS A 211 -18.49 -13.88 -2.96
CA HIS A 211 -17.95 -12.55 -2.73
C HIS A 211 -18.40 -11.97 -1.37
N GLY A 212 -19.70 -11.98 -1.09
CA GLY A 212 -20.26 -11.47 0.16
C GLY A 212 -19.69 -12.19 1.40
N PRO A 213 -19.82 -13.53 1.49
CA PRO A 213 -19.21 -14.30 2.58
C PRO A 213 -17.71 -14.04 2.77
N LEU A 214 -16.93 -13.99 1.69
CA LEU A 214 -15.49 -13.70 1.79
C LEU A 214 -15.21 -12.27 2.24
N SER A 215 -16.02 -11.30 1.86
CA SER A 215 -15.88 -9.91 2.33
C SER A 215 -16.09 -9.83 3.85
N GLU A 216 -17.11 -10.51 4.38
CA GLU A 216 -17.37 -10.60 5.82
C GLU A 216 -16.23 -11.27 6.61
N LEU A 217 -15.69 -12.36 6.06
CA LEU A 217 -14.59 -13.10 6.67
C LEU A 217 -13.28 -12.30 6.69
N ASN A 218 -13.14 -11.29 5.82
CA ASN A 218 -11.89 -10.54 5.61
C ASN A 218 -12.02 -9.04 5.90
N ARG A 219 -12.83 -8.66 6.89
CA ARG A 219 -13.02 -7.25 7.27
C ARG A 219 -11.75 -6.60 7.82
N CYS A 220 -10.97 -7.34 8.63
CA CYS A 220 -9.68 -6.83 9.11
C CYS A 220 -8.69 -6.67 7.96
N ASP A 221 -8.61 -7.67 7.07
CA ASP A 221 -7.77 -7.58 5.88
C ASP A 221 -8.17 -6.40 4.97
N ALA A 222 -9.46 -6.09 4.84
CA ALA A 222 -9.92 -4.94 4.07
C ALA A 222 -9.45 -3.61 4.67
N SER A 223 -9.55 -3.47 5.99
CA SER A 223 -9.07 -2.28 6.70
C SER A 223 -7.53 -2.17 6.70
N LEU A 224 -6.84 -3.31 6.81
CA LEU A 224 -5.38 -3.37 6.69
C LEU A 224 -4.90 -3.03 5.28
N TYR A 225 -5.58 -3.56 4.25
CA TYR A 225 -5.28 -3.27 2.85
C TYR A 225 -5.43 -1.78 2.54
N ALA A 226 -6.48 -1.13 3.04
CA ALA A 226 -6.67 0.31 2.87
C ALA A 226 -5.52 1.12 3.50
N ALA A 227 -5.05 0.75 4.70
CA ALA A 227 -3.88 1.38 5.32
C ALA A 227 -2.58 1.11 4.54
N GLY A 228 -2.42 -0.10 4.00
CA GLY A 228 -1.28 -0.45 3.16
C GLY A 228 -1.28 0.26 1.81
N GLU A 229 -2.46 0.47 1.22
CA GLU A 229 -2.63 1.24 -0.01
C GLU A 229 -2.25 2.72 0.20
N GLU A 230 -2.69 3.33 1.29
CA GLU A 230 -2.30 4.69 1.66
C GLU A 230 -0.77 4.82 1.79
N ARG A 231 -0.14 3.88 2.52
CA ARG A 231 1.32 3.87 2.68
C ARG A 231 2.07 3.64 1.37
N PHE A 232 1.56 2.78 0.49
CA PHE A 232 2.14 2.55 -0.83
C PHE A 232 2.15 3.82 -1.68
N TRP A 233 1.03 4.58 -1.70
CA TRP A 233 0.96 5.82 -2.47
C TRP A 233 1.89 6.91 -1.93
N GLN A 234 2.02 7.01 -0.60
CA GLN A 234 3.01 7.89 0.03
C GLN A 234 4.45 7.54 -0.39
N MET A 235 4.80 6.27 -0.37
CA MET A 235 6.12 5.79 -0.81
C MET A 235 6.36 6.11 -2.30
N ARG A 236 5.37 5.87 -3.15
CA ARG A 236 5.46 6.15 -4.59
C ARG A 236 5.67 7.65 -4.86
N ALA A 237 4.94 8.49 -4.16
CA ALA A 237 5.08 9.93 -4.30
C ALA A 237 6.49 10.40 -3.90
N ARG A 238 7.02 9.93 -2.78
CA ARG A 238 8.39 10.23 -2.33
C ARG A 238 9.45 9.70 -3.28
N TRP A 239 9.25 8.52 -3.83
CA TRP A 239 10.12 7.99 -4.85
C TRP A 239 10.16 8.90 -6.09
N LYS A 240 9.02 9.37 -6.58
CA LYS A 240 8.94 10.31 -7.70
C LYS A 240 9.66 11.63 -7.38
N LEU A 241 9.48 12.16 -6.16
CA LEU A 241 10.21 13.34 -5.71
C LEU A 241 11.73 13.09 -5.74
N HIS A 242 12.18 11.96 -5.22
CA HIS A 242 13.61 11.62 -5.20
C HIS A 242 14.19 11.55 -6.63
N GLN A 243 13.48 10.94 -7.57
CA GLN A 243 13.86 10.92 -8.99
C GLN A 243 13.93 12.34 -9.59
N PHE A 244 12.95 13.19 -9.29
CA PHE A 244 12.93 14.58 -9.74
C PHE A 244 14.11 15.37 -9.19
N VAL A 245 14.38 15.29 -7.90
CA VAL A 245 15.51 15.99 -7.26
C VAL A 245 16.85 15.52 -7.83
N ALA A 246 17.02 14.21 -8.00
CA ALA A 246 18.24 13.64 -8.58
C ALA A 246 18.48 14.11 -10.02
N ALA A 247 17.42 14.24 -10.81
CA ALA A 247 17.52 14.69 -12.21
C ALA A 247 17.68 16.21 -12.37
N SER A 248 17.05 17.00 -11.49
CA SER A 248 16.99 18.46 -11.59
C SER A 248 18.01 19.20 -10.74
N SER A 249 18.62 18.54 -9.77
CA SER A 249 19.45 19.15 -8.70
C SER A 249 18.72 20.27 -7.94
N HIS A 250 17.40 20.29 -8.02
CA HIS A 250 16.58 21.33 -7.40
C HIS A 250 16.55 21.14 -5.87
N GLN A 251 16.91 22.21 -5.13
CA GLN A 251 16.92 22.20 -3.69
C GLN A 251 15.77 23.07 -3.17
N PRO A 252 15.09 22.65 -2.10
CA PRO A 252 14.05 23.45 -1.48
C PRO A 252 14.66 24.70 -0.81
N THR A 253 13.92 25.79 -0.81
CA THR A 253 14.33 27.06 -0.21
C THR A 253 13.80 27.18 1.20
N PRO A 254 14.57 27.69 2.18
CA PRO A 254 14.01 28.04 3.49
C PRO A 254 12.80 28.97 3.34
N LEU A 255 11.77 28.75 4.15
CA LEU A 255 10.62 29.66 4.25
C LEU A 255 10.80 30.49 5.53
N PRO A 256 11.18 31.78 5.41
CA PRO A 256 11.37 32.65 6.58
C PRO A 256 10.09 32.85 7.40
N HIS A 257 10.25 33.21 8.67
CA HIS A 257 9.14 33.52 9.55
C HIS A 257 8.29 34.70 9.03
N GLY A 258 6.98 34.51 9.00
CA GLY A 258 6.02 35.47 8.48
C GLY A 258 5.83 35.44 6.97
N ASP A 259 6.72 34.82 6.25
CA ASP A 259 6.62 34.66 4.79
C ASP A 259 5.51 33.69 4.39
N VAL A 260 4.98 33.94 3.21
CA VAL A 260 3.92 33.11 2.60
C VAL A 260 4.43 32.54 1.28
N LEU A 261 4.49 31.24 1.19
CA LEU A 261 4.64 30.55 -0.08
C LEU A 261 3.25 30.34 -0.68
N ARG A 262 3.03 30.83 -1.87
CA ARG A 262 1.82 30.56 -2.65
C ARG A 262 2.14 29.71 -3.85
N PHE A 263 1.52 28.55 -3.94
CA PHE A 263 1.59 27.64 -5.08
C PHE A 263 0.25 27.66 -5.81
N SER A 264 0.28 27.95 -7.11
CA SER A 264 -0.88 27.89 -7.97
C SER A 264 -0.84 26.61 -8.82
N MET A 265 -1.99 25.96 -9.03
CA MET A 265 -2.08 24.73 -9.81
C MET A 265 -1.88 24.93 -11.33
N ASP A 266 -1.65 26.14 -11.79
CA ASP A 266 -1.19 26.44 -13.16
C ASP A 266 0.34 26.21 -13.34
N GLN A 267 1.09 26.18 -12.24
CA GLN A 267 2.53 25.96 -12.24
C GLN A 267 2.88 24.48 -12.46
N PRO A 268 4.13 24.18 -12.88
CA PRO A 268 4.62 22.80 -12.89
C PRO A 268 4.50 22.18 -11.49
N LEU A 269 3.80 21.04 -11.41
CA LEU A 269 3.53 20.38 -10.17
C LEU A 269 4.55 19.27 -9.91
N VAL A 270 5.19 19.31 -8.74
CA VAL A 270 5.96 18.19 -8.20
C VAL A 270 5.06 17.43 -7.25
N GLY A 271 4.65 16.22 -7.62
CA GLY A 271 3.67 15.46 -6.85
C GLY A 271 3.20 14.20 -7.54
N ASP A 272 2.21 13.57 -6.95
CA ASP A 272 1.62 12.33 -7.44
C ASP A 272 0.11 12.30 -7.17
N GLY A 273 -0.66 11.62 -8.04
CA GLY A 273 -2.11 11.49 -7.88
C GLY A 273 -2.88 12.76 -8.28
N TRP A 274 -2.43 13.49 -9.30
CA TRP A 274 -3.09 14.66 -9.84
C TRP A 274 -3.38 14.50 -11.32
N HIS A 275 -4.55 14.92 -11.73
CA HIS A 275 -4.88 15.04 -13.15
C HIS A 275 -4.15 16.23 -13.79
N GLU A 276 -4.21 16.29 -15.10
CA GLU A 276 -3.72 17.43 -15.86
C GLU A 276 -4.46 18.72 -15.44
N ARG A 277 -3.79 19.86 -15.72
CA ARG A 277 -4.37 21.18 -15.46
C ARG A 277 -5.64 21.40 -16.27
N GLU A 278 -6.68 21.88 -15.62
CA GLU A 278 -7.92 22.34 -16.22
C GLU A 278 -8.13 23.84 -16.01
N GLY A 279 -8.93 24.45 -16.86
CA GLY A 279 -9.25 25.89 -16.82
C GLY A 279 -8.38 26.75 -17.74
N GLY A 280 -8.58 28.05 -17.64
CA GLY A 280 -7.91 29.07 -18.44
C GLY A 280 -6.90 29.90 -17.64
N PRO A 281 -6.31 30.94 -18.25
CA PRO A 281 -5.30 31.78 -17.61
C PRO A 281 -5.76 32.49 -16.34
N LEU A 282 -7.05 32.75 -16.22
CA LEU A 282 -7.63 33.49 -15.08
C LEU A 282 -8.04 32.56 -13.93
N GLN A 283 -8.27 31.28 -14.22
CA GLN A 283 -8.69 30.32 -13.21
C GLN A 283 -8.25 28.92 -13.65
N SER A 284 -7.26 28.37 -12.99
CA SER A 284 -6.69 27.05 -13.25
C SER A 284 -6.82 26.18 -12.01
N CYS A 285 -7.16 24.91 -12.21
CA CYS A 285 -7.18 23.93 -11.13
C CYS A 285 -6.60 22.60 -11.59
N ARG A 286 -6.31 21.72 -10.63
CA ARG A 286 -6.07 20.30 -10.87
C ARG A 286 -6.98 19.47 -9.98
N TRP A 287 -7.56 18.45 -10.57
CA TRP A 287 -8.28 17.46 -9.82
C TRP A 287 -7.33 16.49 -9.14
N ALA A 288 -7.55 16.25 -7.87
CA ALA A 288 -6.92 15.15 -7.17
C ALA A 288 -7.55 13.82 -7.61
N GLY A 289 -6.72 12.83 -7.93
CA GLY A 289 -7.09 11.56 -8.54
C GLY A 289 -6.00 11.05 -9.51
N PRO A 290 -6.17 9.89 -10.13
CA PRO A 290 -7.33 8.97 -10.05
C PRO A 290 -7.40 8.14 -8.77
N GLU A 291 -6.33 8.12 -7.99
CA GLU A 291 -6.24 7.37 -6.76
C GLU A 291 -6.93 8.12 -5.60
N ARG A 292 -7.15 7.42 -4.49
CA ARG A 292 -7.74 8.02 -3.29
C ARG A 292 -6.80 8.97 -2.55
N GLN A 293 -5.55 9.05 -2.98
CA GLN A 293 -4.53 9.89 -2.40
C GLN A 293 -3.82 10.71 -3.46
N SER A 294 -3.62 12.00 -3.16
CA SER A 294 -2.86 12.94 -3.98
C SER A 294 -1.84 13.66 -3.12
N THR A 295 -0.60 13.69 -3.54
CA THR A 295 0.50 14.32 -2.81
C THR A 295 1.09 15.47 -3.63
N LEU A 296 1.28 16.62 -2.98
CA LEU A 296 1.96 17.80 -3.50
C LEU A 296 3.24 18.02 -2.70
N PHE A 297 4.34 18.23 -3.38
CA PHE A 297 5.61 18.64 -2.78
C PHE A 297 5.87 20.11 -3.11
N LEU A 298 5.97 20.92 -2.08
CA LEU A 298 6.34 22.34 -2.20
C LEU A 298 7.83 22.52 -1.95
N SER A 299 8.48 23.30 -2.81
CA SER A 299 9.92 23.55 -2.75
C SER A 299 10.27 24.53 -1.62
N CYS A 300 9.92 24.18 -0.39
CA CYS A 300 10.26 24.96 0.80
C CYS A 300 10.60 24.04 1.97
N CYS A 301 11.48 24.52 2.85
CA CYS A 301 11.85 23.90 4.13
C CYS A 301 11.33 24.76 5.29
N PRO A 302 10.06 24.66 5.64
CA PRO A 302 9.54 25.37 6.80
C PRO A 302 9.95 24.67 8.10
N GLN A 303 9.97 25.42 9.21
CA GLN A 303 10.29 24.91 10.54
C GLN A 303 9.25 25.36 11.57
N GLY A 304 8.99 24.52 12.57
CA GLY A 304 8.02 24.84 13.63
C GLY A 304 6.57 24.85 13.11
N GLN A 305 5.82 25.88 13.49
CA GLN A 305 4.39 25.94 13.20
C GLN A 305 4.08 26.56 11.84
N LEU A 306 3.17 25.92 11.10
CA LEU A 306 2.69 26.38 9.80
C LEU A 306 1.19 26.59 9.79
N GLU A 307 0.75 27.63 9.10
CA GLU A 307 -0.63 27.75 8.61
C GLU A 307 -0.67 27.31 7.14
N ILE A 308 -1.63 26.46 6.82
CA ILE A 308 -1.84 25.93 5.47
C ILE A 308 -3.25 26.31 5.05
N ARG A 309 -3.37 26.94 3.89
CA ARG A 309 -4.64 27.33 3.30
C ARG A 309 -4.76 26.76 1.90
N VAL A 310 -5.82 25.99 1.63
CA VAL A 310 -6.09 25.38 0.35
C VAL A 310 -7.37 25.92 -0.24
N SER A 311 -7.29 26.50 -1.44
CA SER A 311 -8.46 26.93 -2.19
C SER A 311 -8.96 25.78 -3.04
N ILE A 312 -10.15 25.29 -2.75
CA ILE A 312 -10.85 24.22 -3.46
C ILE A 312 -11.93 24.83 -4.31
N LEU A 313 -11.80 24.68 -5.62
CA LEU A 313 -12.75 25.22 -6.60
C LEU A 313 -14.01 24.37 -6.71
N SER A 314 -13.87 23.06 -6.61
CA SER A 314 -14.96 22.11 -6.75
C SER A 314 -14.66 20.80 -6.02
N VAL A 315 -15.72 20.10 -5.66
CA VAL A 315 -15.68 18.75 -5.07
C VAL A 315 -16.60 17.87 -5.88
N ILE A 316 -16.15 16.67 -6.23
CA ILE A 316 -16.92 15.77 -7.09
C ILE A 316 -18.19 15.26 -6.39
N SER A 317 -18.19 15.11 -5.06
CA SER A 317 -19.36 14.75 -4.26
C SER A 317 -19.16 15.11 -2.78
N ASP A 318 -20.25 15.28 -2.01
CA ASP A 318 -20.21 15.54 -0.57
C ASP A 318 -19.56 14.40 0.22
N ALA A 319 -19.67 13.16 -0.25
CA ALA A 319 -19.03 12.01 0.36
C ALA A 319 -17.49 12.11 0.33
N VAL A 320 -16.93 12.73 -0.71
CA VAL A 320 -15.50 13.04 -0.80
C VAL A 320 -15.13 14.06 0.28
N LEU A 321 -15.88 15.13 0.38
CA LEU A 321 -15.61 16.21 1.36
C LEU A 321 -15.67 15.70 2.82
N THR A 322 -16.68 14.88 3.12
CA THR A 322 -16.86 14.25 4.45
C THR A 322 -15.70 13.31 4.83
N SER A 323 -15.10 12.65 3.85
CA SER A 323 -14.01 11.69 4.06
C SER A 323 -12.62 12.27 3.81
N LEU A 324 -12.52 13.54 3.41
CA LEU A 324 -11.24 14.20 3.12
C LEU A 324 -10.35 14.19 4.37
N ARG A 325 -9.09 13.93 4.19
CA ARG A 325 -8.05 14.03 5.22
C ARG A 325 -6.87 14.79 4.64
N LEU A 326 -6.29 15.64 5.45
CA LEU A 326 -5.04 16.33 5.15
C LEU A 326 -3.93 15.76 6.03
N SER A 327 -2.78 15.45 5.41
CA SER A 327 -1.56 15.14 6.14
C SER A 327 -0.43 16.07 5.70
N VAL A 328 0.40 16.47 6.65
CA VAL A 328 1.58 17.31 6.44
C VAL A 328 2.80 16.55 6.93
N ALA A 329 3.82 16.38 6.08
CA ALA A 329 5.00 15.56 6.38
C ALA A 329 4.60 14.15 6.91
N ALA A 330 3.60 13.53 6.28
CA ALA A 330 2.99 12.24 6.63
C ALA A 330 2.28 12.19 8.00
N ARG A 331 2.01 13.32 8.64
CA ARG A 331 1.23 13.38 9.89
C ARG A 331 -0.17 13.92 9.59
N PRO A 332 -1.24 13.24 10.01
CA PRO A 332 -2.59 13.77 9.89
C PRO A 332 -2.71 15.09 10.65
N VAL A 333 -3.38 16.05 10.02
CA VAL A 333 -3.57 17.40 10.59
C VAL A 333 -5.05 17.71 10.60
N PRO A 334 -5.60 18.20 11.73
CA PRO A 334 -6.96 18.71 11.77
C PRO A 334 -7.07 19.98 10.92
N TYR A 335 -8.23 20.19 10.33
CA TYR A 335 -8.51 21.35 9.50
C TYR A 335 -9.97 21.78 9.63
N GLU A 336 -10.22 23.01 9.22
CA GLU A 336 -11.56 23.57 9.07
C GLU A 336 -11.81 23.88 7.60
N ILE A 337 -13.07 23.75 7.17
CA ILE A 337 -13.49 24.18 5.83
C ILE A 337 -14.59 25.22 5.97
N HIS A 338 -14.44 26.33 5.29
CA HIS A 338 -15.46 27.37 5.20
C HIS A 338 -15.66 27.80 3.74
N GLN A 339 -16.85 28.29 3.44
CA GLN A 339 -17.15 28.82 2.11
C GLN A 339 -16.73 30.26 2.01
N GLN A 340 -16.02 30.62 0.95
CA GLN A 340 -15.64 31.99 0.61
C GLN A 340 -16.00 32.29 -0.86
N GLY A 341 -17.15 32.92 -1.07
CA GLY A 341 -17.71 33.08 -2.42
C GLY A 341 -18.07 31.69 -3.03
N GLU A 342 -17.55 31.41 -4.21
CA GLU A 342 -17.77 30.13 -4.91
C GLU A 342 -16.74 29.05 -4.53
N ARG A 343 -15.80 29.34 -3.63
CA ARG A 343 -14.72 28.44 -3.24
C ARG A 343 -14.92 27.89 -1.84
N LEU A 344 -14.44 26.69 -1.62
CA LEU A 344 -14.22 26.15 -0.29
C LEU A 344 -12.76 26.42 0.09
N ILE A 345 -12.56 26.97 1.27
CA ILE A 345 -11.23 27.21 1.83
C ILE A 345 -11.01 26.24 2.97
N LEU A 346 -10.03 25.37 2.81
CA LEU A 346 -9.53 24.53 3.87
C LEU A 346 -8.39 25.26 4.57
N THR A 347 -8.46 25.37 5.89
CA THR A 347 -7.41 25.97 6.73
C THR A 347 -6.96 24.97 7.77
N ALA A 348 -5.66 24.80 7.91
CA ALA A 348 -5.04 23.88 8.87
C ALA A 348 -3.81 24.52 9.51
N THR A 349 -3.51 24.10 10.74
CA THR A 349 -2.25 24.44 11.42
C THR A 349 -1.49 23.13 11.68
N ALA A 350 -0.20 23.11 11.34
CA ALA A 350 0.65 21.95 11.50
C ALA A 350 1.94 22.30 12.24
N ASP A 351 2.33 21.44 13.19
CA ASP A 351 3.62 21.52 13.87
C ASP A 351 4.63 20.57 13.21
N LEU A 352 5.68 21.12 12.63
CA LEU A 352 6.75 20.34 12.02
C LEU A 352 7.87 20.09 13.04
N PRO A 353 8.50 18.90 13.00
CA PRO A 353 9.69 18.66 13.79
C PRO A 353 10.84 19.56 13.31
N GLU A 354 11.72 19.99 14.24
CA GLU A 354 12.90 20.82 13.94
C GLU A 354 13.83 20.20 12.88
N ALA A 355 13.81 18.88 12.74
CA ALA A 355 14.62 18.14 11.78
C ALA A 355 13.94 17.94 10.40
N ALA A 356 12.83 18.61 10.13
CA ALA A 356 12.19 18.54 8.81
C ALA A 356 13.06 19.24 7.76
N THR A 357 14.03 18.53 7.21
CA THR A 357 14.90 18.99 6.13
C THR A 357 14.35 18.47 4.82
N GLY A 358 14.01 19.36 3.90
CA GLY A 358 13.58 18.93 2.58
C GLY A 358 12.29 19.59 2.11
N TRP A 359 11.67 19.01 1.11
CA TRP A 359 10.42 19.47 0.53
C TRP A 359 9.25 19.30 1.50
N LEU A 360 8.38 20.32 1.57
CA LEU A 360 7.13 20.19 2.33
C LEU A 360 6.15 19.28 1.59
N GLU A 361 5.82 18.17 2.22
CA GLU A 361 4.87 17.16 1.71
C GLU A 361 3.46 17.48 2.24
N LEU A 362 2.51 17.74 1.34
CA LEU A 362 1.08 17.84 1.61
C LEU A 362 0.35 16.69 0.94
N THR A 363 -0.40 15.91 1.69
CA THR A 363 -1.16 14.76 1.17
C THR A 363 -2.64 14.91 1.46
N PHE A 364 -3.45 14.82 0.41
CA PHE A 364 -4.90 14.78 0.46
C PHE A 364 -5.36 13.35 0.25
N SER A 365 -6.17 12.81 1.14
CA SER A 365 -6.72 11.45 0.99
C SER A 365 -8.21 11.42 1.26
N THR A 366 -8.92 10.50 0.58
CA THR A 366 -10.38 10.34 0.66
C THR A 366 -10.74 8.86 0.73
N ALA A 367 -11.93 8.54 1.23
CA ALA A 367 -12.40 7.16 1.28
C ALA A 367 -12.64 6.57 -0.12
N ASN A 368 -13.13 7.39 -1.07
CA ASN A 368 -13.46 6.98 -2.43
C ASN A 368 -13.10 8.09 -3.43
N THR A 369 -13.00 7.69 -4.69
CA THR A 369 -12.98 8.58 -5.86
C THR A 369 -14.26 8.35 -6.67
N TYR A 370 -14.67 9.33 -7.45
CA TYR A 370 -15.84 9.25 -8.29
C TYR A 370 -15.56 9.91 -9.65
N SER A 371 -16.21 9.44 -10.71
CA SER A 371 -16.24 10.15 -11.99
C SER A 371 -17.46 11.05 -12.09
N ALA A 372 -17.39 12.08 -12.94
CA ALA A 372 -18.57 12.90 -13.24
C ALA A 372 -19.65 12.08 -13.95
N TYR A 373 -19.26 11.01 -14.64
CA TYR A 373 -20.20 10.06 -15.21
C TYR A 373 -21.00 9.32 -14.13
N ASP A 374 -20.32 8.81 -13.10
CA ASP A 374 -20.96 8.05 -12.01
C ASP A 374 -21.94 8.93 -11.19
N ILE A 375 -21.62 10.22 -11.01
CA ILE A 375 -22.41 11.15 -10.19
C ILE A 375 -23.54 11.82 -10.97
N ALA A 376 -23.30 12.27 -12.20
CA ALA A 376 -24.19 13.15 -12.93
C ALA A 376 -24.44 12.73 -14.39
N GLY A 377 -23.92 11.59 -14.85
CA GLY A 377 -24.05 11.13 -16.24
C GLY A 377 -23.28 12.00 -17.24
N ILE A 378 -22.37 12.86 -16.78
CA ILE A 378 -21.51 13.68 -17.65
C ILE A 378 -20.42 12.77 -18.22
N ASP A 379 -20.15 12.86 -19.53
CA ASP A 379 -19.14 12.04 -20.23
C ASP A 379 -17.69 12.39 -19.82
N ASP A 380 -17.40 12.19 -18.56
CA ASP A 380 -16.06 12.28 -17.96
C ASP A 380 -15.90 11.13 -16.96
N HIS A 381 -15.17 10.11 -17.37
CA HIS A 381 -14.94 8.87 -16.63
C HIS A 381 -13.71 8.94 -15.72
N ARG A 382 -13.00 10.06 -15.66
CA ARG A 382 -11.82 10.21 -14.80
C ARG A 382 -12.24 10.19 -13.33
N GLN A 383 -11.58 9.34 -12.56
CA GLN A 383 -11.79 9.25 -11.12
C GLN A 383 -11.19 10.48 -10.42
N LYS A 384 -12.00 11.24 -9.70
CA LYS A 384 -11.66 12.54 -9.13
C LYS A 384 -12.10 12.64 -7.67
N THR A 385 -11.54 13.61 -6.94
CA THR A 385 -11.95 13.93 -5.57
C THR A 385 -12.23 15.42 -5.41
N ILE A 386 -11.20 16.25 -5.24
CA ILE A 386 -11.29 17.72 -5.10
C ILE A 386 -10.52 18.39 -6.23
N ALA A 387 -11.02 19.53 -6.71
CA ALA A 387 -10.32 20.41 -7.63
C ALA A 387 -9.63 21.55 -6.84
N VAL A 388 -8.33 21.49 -6.75
CA VAL A 388 -7.52 22.51 -6.03
C VAL A 388 -7.08 23.59 -7.02
N GLU A 389 -7.17 24.85 -6.59
CA GLU A 389 -6.72 26.03 -7.35
C GLU A 389 -5.38 26.54 -6.83
N THR A 390 -5.27 26.77 -5.51
CA THR A 390 -4.06 27.28 -4.87
C THR A 390 -3.82 26.62 -3.53
N VAL A 391 -2.55 26.56 -3.14
CA VAL A 391 -2.09 26.19 -1.82
C VAL A 391 -1.19 27.31 -1.29
N GLU A 392 -1.51 27.82 -0.12
CA GLU A 392 -0.70 28.82 0.58
C GLU A 392 -0.16 28.20 1.86
N VAL A 393 1.11 28.43 2.12
CA VAL A 393 1.78 28.00 3.36
C VAL A 393 2.44 29.22 3.97
N ARG A 394 2.08 29.51 5.22
CA ARG A 394 2.68 30.60 6.01
C ARG A 394 3.47 30.03 7.17
N GLN A 395 4.69 30.47 7.33
CA GLN A 395 5.50 30.18 8.51
C GLN A 395 4.99 31.03 9.68
N LEU A 396 4.41 30.34 10.68
CA LEU A 396 4.09 30.95 11.98
C LEU A 396 5.32 30.84 12.87
N GLY A 397 5.55 31.76 13.82
CA GLY A 397 6.77 31.75 14.65
C GLY A 397 7.12 30.39 15.26
N SER A 398 8.40 30.18 15.56
CA SER A 398 8.80 29.14 16.51
C SER A 398 8.25 29.50 17.89
N CYS A 399 7.48 28.59 18.52
CA CYS A 399 7.12 28.71 19.92
C CYS A 399 8.36 28.75 20.84
#